data_9fb47dcf2c90a4b786d3be47a0624c3e
#
_entry.id   9fb47dcf2c90a4b786d3be47a0624c3e
#
_cell.length_a   1.000
_cell.length_b   1.000
_cell.length_c   1.000
_cell.angle_alpha   90.00
_cell.angle_beta   90.00
_cell.angle_gamma   90.00
#
_symmetry.space_group_name_H-M   'P 1'
#
loop_
_entity.id
_entity.type
_entity.pdbx_description
1 polymer ?
#
loop_
_entity_poly.entity_id
_entity_poly.type
_entity_poly.pdbx_seq_one_letter_code
_entity_poly.pdbx_strand_id
1 'polypeptide(L)'
;MLRSVDLAGPAGRLEAILNEGSADAPFAALVCHPHPHGGGTMHNKVVYHAMKVLNDPSFGFALPVLRFNFRGTGLSQGAHHGKLESEDVLAAMDWLVNEYNLPLVVAGFSFGAAMALLACCSRAQNPPPVKAAIALGLPTEAEGRTYKYRFLSGCTLPKLFLSGDHDEYAPSAQLAEVIDSAAEPKRLLLIPGADHFFTGQLEAMQQALRGWLKEQLQ
;
A
#
# COMPACT_ATOMS: atom_id res chain seq x y z
N MET A 1 -3.12 8.14 -18.96
CA MET A 1 -4.06 9.27 -18.73
C MET A 1 -4.42 9.31 -17.24
N LEU A 2 -4.88 10.45 -16.70
CA LEU A 2 -5.34 10.57 -15.31
C LEU A 2 -6.87 10.69 -15.31
N ARG A 3 -7.57 9.87 -14.50
CA ARG A 3 -9.02 9.86 -14.40
C ARG A 3 -9.46 9.96 -12.93
N SER A 4 -10.34 10.89 -12.60
CA SER A 4 -11.03 10.92 -11.31
C SER A 4 -12.07 9.80 -11.27
N VAL A 5 -12.16 9.12 -10.12
CA VAL A 5 -13.07 8.01 -9.88
C VAL A 5 -13.79 8.23 -8.55
N ASP A 6 -15.09 7.97 -8.52
CA ASP A 6 -15.87 7.88 -7.30
C ASP A 6 -16.12 6.39 -7.00
N LEU A 7 -15.58 5.90 -5.88
CA LEU A 7 -15.76 4.51 -5.44
C LEU A 7 -16.95 4.42 -4.48
N ALA A 8 -17.74 3.37 -4.61
CA ALA A 8 -18.73 3.02 -3.58
C ALA A 8 -18.00 2.34 -2.41
N GLY A 9 -17.72 3.07 -1.36
CA GLY A 9 -17.14 2.55 -0.12
C GLY A 9 -18.19 2.18 0.92
N PRO A 10 -17.81 1.42 1.97
CA PRO A 10 -18.76 0.96 2.99
C PRO A 10 -19.29 2.08 3.91
N ALA A 11 -18.58 3.21 3.99
CA ALA A 11 -19.01 4.40 4.75
C ALA A 11 -19.50 5.55 3.85
N GLY A 12 -19.79 5.28 2.57
CA GLY A 12 -20.17 6.25 1.56
C GLY A 12 -19.15 6.35 0.43
N ARG A 13 -19.28 7.36 -0.43
CA ARG A 13 -18.40 7.59 -1.57
C ARG A 13 -16.95 7.84 -1.13
N LEU A 14 -16.01 7.20 -1.78
CA LEU A 14 -14.58 7.46 -1.64
C LEU A 14 -14.04 8.17 -2.90
N GLU A 15 -13.31 9.25 -2.68
CA GLU A 15 -12.60 9.99 -3.73
C GLU A 15 -11.36 9.23 -4.17
N ALA A 16 -11.19 9.05 -5.49
CA ALA A 16 -10.05 8.33 -6.01
C ALA A 16 -9.54 8.93 -7.34
N ILE A 17 -8.29 8.60 -7.65
CA ILE A 17 -7.61 8.95 -8.90
C ILE A 17 -6.99 7.68 -9.48
N LEU A 18 -7.34 7.40 -10.73
CA LEU A 18 -6.74 6.34 -11.52
C LEU A 18 -5.69 6.93 -12.47
N ASN A 19 -4.46 6.44 -12.37
CA ASN A 19 -3.46 6.56 -13.40
C ASN A 19 -3.62 5.36 -14.34
N GLU A 20 -4.10 5.59 -15.55
CA GLU A 20 -4.26 4.50 -16.53
C GLU A 20 -2.90 3.93 -16.93
N GLY A 21 -2.87 2.62 -17.15
CA GLY A 21 -1.68 1.88 -17.55
C GLY A 21 -1.68 1.53 -19.03
N SER A 22 -0.83 0.59 -19.42
CA SER A 22 -0.86 -0.05 -20.75
C SER A 22 -2.07 -0.96 -20.86
N ALA A 23 -2.60 -1.09 -22.10
CA ALA A 23 -3.67 -2.02 -22.40
C ALA A 23 -3.27 -3.49 -22.17
N ASP A 24 -1.98 -3.79 -22.28
CA ASP A 24 -1.41 -5.13 -22.07
C ASP A 24 -0.87 -5.33 -20.66
N ALA A 25 -1.24 -4.47 -19.69
CA ALA A 25 -0.78 -4.59 -18.32
C ALA A 25 -1.23 -5.93 -17.72
N PRO A 26 -0.31 -6.73 -17.14
CA PRO A 26 -0.67 -8.04 -16.58
C PRO A 26 -1.30 -7.96 -15.18
N PHE A 27 -1.25 -6.79 -14.55
CA PHE A 27 -1.74 -6.51 -13.20
C PHE A 27 -2.36 -5.12 -13.14
N ALA A 28 -3.25 -4.91 -12.16
CA ALA A 28 -3.63 -3.57 -11.71
C ALA A 28 -3.03 -3.31 -10.33
N ALA A 29 -2.87 -2.05 -9.94
CA ALA A 29 -2.26 -1.70 -8.67
C ALA A 29 -3.10 -0.74 -7.85
N LEU A 30 -3.04 -0.88 -6.52
CA LEU A 30 -3.64 0.00 -5.54
C LEU A 30 -2.54 0.58 -4.64
N VAL A 31 -2.59 1.89 -4.34
CA VAL A 31 -1.67 2.52 -3.39
C VAL A 31 -2.44 3.30 -2.34
N CYS A 32 -2.31 2.89 -1.07
CA CYS A 32 -3.01 3.43 0.08
C CYS A 32 -2.17 4.50 0.80
N HIS A 33 -2.80 5.61 1.20
CA HIS A 33 -2.11 6.74 1.81
C HIS A 33 -1.90 6.59 3.33
N PRO A 34 -0.98 7.40 3.95
CA PRO A 34 -0.71 7.36 5.38
C PRO A 34 -1.87 7.94 6.21
N HIS A 35 -1.67 8.00 7.54
CA HIS A 35 -2.72 8.35 8.50
C HIS A 35 -3.37 9.72 8.19
N PRO A 36 -4.72 9.79 8.10
CA PRO A 36 -5.44 11.03 7.77
C PRO A 36 -5.16 12.18 8.73
N HIS A 37 -5.14 11.93 10.05
CA HIS A 37 -4.90 12.97 11.05
C HIS A 37 -3.47 13.53 11.01
N GLY A 38 -2.51 12.79 10.46
CA GLY A 38 -1.17 13.29 10.14
C GLY A 38 -1.09 14.03 8.80
N GLY A 39 -2.22 14.45 8.23
CA GLY A 39 -2.27 15.12 6.92
C GLY A 39 -2.11 14.17 5.72
N GLY A 40 -2.28 12.86 5.95
CA GLY A 40 -2.20 11.84 4.89
C GLY A 40 -3.35 11.96 3.90
N THR A 41 -3.01 11.97 2.62
CA THR A 41 -3.96 11.91 1.49
C THR A 41 -3.36 11.09 0.35
N MET A 42 -4.16 10.75 -0.65
CA MET A 42 -3.71 10.08 -1.88
C MET A 42 -2.64 10.86 -2.67
N HIS A 43 -2.40 12.14 -2.31
CA HIS A 43 -1.37 13.00 -2.89
C HIS A 43 -0.05 13.01 -2.10
N ASN A 44 0.06 12.23 -1.01
CA ASN A 44 1.30 12.12 -0.24
C ASN A 44 2.50 11.76 -1.14
N LYS A 45 3.68 12.31 -0.85
CA LYS A 45 4.89 12.13 -1.68
C LYS A 45 5.27 10.66 -1.84
N VAL A 46 5.28 9.88 -0.77
CA VAL A 46 5.64 8.45 -0.82
C VAL A 46 4.63 7.68 -1.68
N VAL A 47 3.34 7.95 -1.51
CA VAL A 47 2.25 7.38 -2.33
C VAL A 47 2.44 7.72 -3.81
N TYR A 48 2.76 8.99 -4.13
CA TYR A 48 3.02 9.41 -5.50
C TYR A 48 4.24 8.69 -6.10
N HIS A 49 5.34 8.59 -5.36
CA HIS A 49 6.55 7.91 -5.84
C HIS A 49 6.36 6.40 -5.98
N ALA A 50 5.59 5.75 -5.11
CA ALA A 50 5.21 4.34 -5.26
C ALA A 50 4.32 4.12 -6.51
N MET A 51 3.29 4.97 -6.69
CA MET A 51 2.47 4.98 -7.90
C MET A 51 3.34 5.11 -9.15
N LYS A 52 4.32 6.01 -9.13
CA LYS A 52 5.20 6.26 -10.28
C LYS A 52 6.00 5.02 -10.67
N VAL A 53 6.53 4.26 -9.71
CA VAL A 53 7.23 2.99 -9.99
C VAL A 53 6.31 1.97 -10.68
N LEU A 54 5.06 1.89 -10.25
CA LEU A 54 4.08 0.92 -10.77
C LEU A 54 3.51 1.32 -12.15
N ASN A 55 3.38 2.63 -12.43
CA ASN A 55 2.68 3.15 -13.61
C ASN A 55 3.60 3.59 -14.75
N ASP A 56 4.83 4.06 -14.45
CA ASP A 56 5.72 4.63 -15.45
C ASP A 56 6.46 3.53 -16.24
N PRO A 57 6.28 3.45 -17.57
CA PRO A 57 6.98 2.47 -18.42
C PRO A 57 8.50 2.50 -18.30
N SER A 58 9.10 3.64 -17.94
CA SER A 58 10.56 3.74 -17.72
C SER A 58 11.06 2.87 -16.56
N PHE A 59 10.18 2.54 -15.61
CA PHE A 59 10.45 1.56 -14.55
C PHE A 59 10.18 0.10 -14.99
N GLY A 60 9.48 -0.10 -16.12
CA GLY A 60 9.25 -1.41 -16.74
C GLY A 60 7.91 -2.06 -16.40
N PHE A 61 6.93 -1.32 -15.88
CA PHE A 61 5.64 -1.90 -15.46
C PHE A 61 4.41 -1.35 -16.19
N ALA A 62 4.20 -0.03 -16.25
CA ALA A 62 3.04 0.61 -16.89
C ALA A 62 1.67 0.06 -16.44
N LEU A 63 1.51 -0.27 -15.15
CA LEU A 63 0.26 -0.78 -14.61
C LEU A 63 -0.79 0.34 -14.48
N PRO A 64 -2.11 0.06 -14.60
CA PRO A 64 -3.12 0.96 -14.10
C PRO A 64 -3.04 1.02 -12.58
N VAL A 65 -2.94 2.24 -12.02
CA VAL A 65 -2.74 2.45 -10.58
C VAL A 65 -3.83 3.33 -10.00
N LEU A 66 -4.60 2.80 -9.06
CA LEU A 66 -5.58 3.51 -8.29
C LEU A 66 -4.96 4.03 -6.99
N ARG A 67 -5.25 5.29 -6.67
CA ARG A 67 -5.02 5.91 -5.36
C ARG A 67 -6.33 6.51 -4.89
N PHE A 68 -6.66 6.39 -3.63
CA PHE A 68 -7.91 6.90 -3.09
C PHE A 68 -7.69 7.56 -1.73
N ASN A 69 -8.63 8.40 -1.31
CA ASN A 69 -8.70 8.93 0.03
C ASN A 69 -9.58 8.05 0.91
N PHE A 70 -9.04 7.60 2.06
CA PHE A 70 -9.82 6.88 3.07
C PHE A 70 -11.03 7.66 3.53
N ARG A 71 -12.03 6.98 4.10
CA ARG A 71 -13.21 7.60 4.70
C ARG A 71 -12.85 8.80 5.58
N GLY A 72 -13.58 9.91 5.47
CA GLY A 72 -13.33 11.13 6.21
C GLY A 72 -12.10 11.93 5.77
N THR A 73 -11.49 11.62 4.61
CA THR A 73 -10.33 12.33 4.06
C THR A 73 -10.67 12.97 2.73
N GLY A 74 -10.24 14.21 2.50
CA GLY A 74 -10.52 14.94 1.25
C GLY A 74 -12.02 15.02 0.98
N LEU A 75 -12.44 14.57 -0.20
CA LEU A 75 -13.85 14.51 -0.59
C LEU A 75 -14.51 13.16 -0.30
N SER A 76 -13.82 12.23 0.35
CA SER A 76 -14.39 10.95 0.79
C SER A 76 -15.37 11.14 1.94
N GLN A 77 -16.50 10.48 1.84
CA GLN A 77 -17.56 10.49 2.87
C GLN A 77 -17.17 9.62 4.07
N GLY A 78 -18.00 9.67 5.13
CA GLY A 78 -17.80 8.95 6.38
C GLY A 78 -16.86 9.69 7.32
N ALA A 79 -16.37 8.97 8.32
CA ALA A 79 -15.42 9.48 9.32
C ALA A 79 -14.29 8.48 9.56
N HIS A 80 -13.10 8.99 9.81
CA HIS A 80 -11.94 8.16 10.16
C HIS A 80 -12.20 7.37 11.45
N HIS A 81 -11.90 6.08 11.45
CA HIS A 81 -12.10 5.16 12.58
C HIS A 81 -10.81 4.57 13.12
N GLY A 82 -9.80 4.42 12.27
CA GLY A 82 -8.49 3.86 12.60
C GLY A 82 -8.38 2.32 12.50
N LYS A 83 -9.46 1.62 12.12
CA LYS A 83 -9.48 0.15 11.93
C LYS A 83 -10.35 -0.29 10.77
N LEU A 84 -11.46 0.41 10.51
CA LEU A 84 -12.41 0.05 9.47
C LEU A 84 -11.95 0.47 8.07
N GLU A 85 -10.86 1.20 7.96
CA GLU A 85 -10.28 1.65 6.69
C GLU A 85 -9.74 0.49 5.84
N SER A 86 -9.51 -0.68 6.42
CA SER A 86 -9.26 -1.92 5.65
C SER A 86 -10.43 -2.34 4.77
N GLU A 87 -11.67 -1.96 5.13
CA GLU A 87 -12.86 -2.18 4.30
C GLU A 87 -12.90 -1.23 3.11
N ASP A 88 -12.36 0.00 3.25
CA ASP A 88 -12.19 0.93 2.12
C ASP A 88 -11.17 0.39 1.13
N VAL A 89 -10.07 -0.22 1.63
CA VAL A 89 -9.08 -0.91 0.78
C VAL A 89 -9.75 -2.02 -0.03
N LEU A 90 -10.60 -2.83 0.61
CA LEU A 90 -11.31 -3.91 -0.06
C LEU A 90 -12.26 -3.39 -1.14
N ALA A 91 -13.02 -2.32 -0.86
CA ALA A 91 -13.89 -1.70 -1.86
C ALA A 91 -13.08 -1.16 -3.07
N ALA A 92 -11.90 -0.58 -2.84
CA ALA A 92 -11.02 -0.13 -3.90
C ALA A 92 -10.42 -1.30 -4.70
N MET A 93 -10.08 -2.41 -4.05
CA MET A 93 -9.63 -3.64 -4.71
C MET A 93 -10.73 -4.26 -5.57
N ASP A 94 -11.94 -4.37 -5.04
CA ASP A 94 -13.11 -4.90 -5.76
C ASP A 94 -13.41 -4.04 -7.00
N TRP A 95 -13.33 -2.72 -6.87
CA TRP A 95 -13.50 -1.81 -8.02
C TRP A 95 -12.45 -2.06 -9.11
N LEU A 96 -11.16 -2.19 -8.73
CA LEU A 96 -10.08 -2.47 -9.69
C LEU A 96 -10.27 -3.81 -10.42
N VAL A 97 -10.67 -4.85 -9.69
CA VAL A 97 -10.94 -6.18 -10.29
C VAL A 97 -12.11 -6.09 -11.26
N ASN A 98 -13.18 -5.38 -10.90
CA ASN A 98 -14.35 -5.20 -11.78
C ASN A 98 -14.00 -4.37 -13.03
N GLU A 99 -13.14 -3.37 -12.91
CA GLU A 99 -12.75 -2.49 -14.04
C GLU A 99 -11.80 -3.18 -15.02
N TYR A 100 -10.82 -3.95 -14.50
CA TYR A 100 -9.72 -4.49 -15.32
C TYR A 100 -9.73 -6.01 -15.46
N ASN A 101 -10.41 -6.73 -14.56
CA ASN A 101 -10.35 -8.20 -14.49
C ASN A 101 -8.91 -8.75 -14.39
N LEU A 102 -8.04 -8.06 -13.65
CA LEU A 102 -6.64 -8.38 -13.47
C LEU A 102 -6.31 -8.68 -12.00
N PRO A 103 -5.30 -9.53 -11.73
CA PRO A 103 -4.77 -9.67 -10.38
C PRO A 103 -4.09 -8.37 -9.91
N LEU A 104 -4.08 -8.16 -8.58
CA LEU A 104 -3.69 -6.88 -7.99
C LEU A 104 -2.29 -6.92 -7.36
N VAL A 105 -1.58 -5.80 -7.48
CA VAL A 105 -0.45 -5.43 -6.61
C VAL A 105 -0.94 -4.36 -5.65
N VAL A 106 -0.91 -4.64 -4.35
CA VAL A 106 -1.45 -3.73 -3.33
C VAL A 106 -0.30 -3.15 -2.52
N ALA A 107 -0.16 -1.84 -2.57
CA ALA A 107 0.85 -1.09 -1.81
C ALA A 107 0.18 -0.13 -0.82
N GLY A 108 0.89 0.19 0.25
CA GLY A 108 0.48 1.24 1.16
C GLY A 108 1.67 1.87 1.87
N PHE A 109 1.46 3.08 2.35
CA PHE A 109 2.46 3.79 3.15
C PHE A 109 1.93 4.00 4.58
N SER A 110 2.75 3.70 5.58
CA SER A 110 2.45 3.94 7.00
C SER A 110 1.12 3.28 7.41
N PHE A 111 0.16 4.05 7.91
CA PHE A 111 -1.21 3.57 8.19
C PHE A 111 -1.82 2.84 7.00
N GLY A 112 -1.64 3.36 5.77
CA GLY A 112 -2.11 2.72 4.55
C GLY A 112 -1.46 1.35 4.32
N ALA A 113 -0.20 1.16 4.72
CA ALA A 113 0.46 -0.14 4.68
C ALA A 113 -0.19 -1.14 5.65
N ALA A 114 -0.50 -0.68 6.88
CA ALA A 114 -1.20 -1.51 7.87
C ALA A 114 -2.60 -1.93 7.39
N MET A 115 -3.37 -1.00 6.81
CA MET A 115 -4.71 -1.28 6.29
C MET A 115 -4.67 -2.18 5.04
N ALA A 116 -3.72 -1.97 4.14
CA ALA A 116 -3.50 -2.79 2.95
C ALA A 116 -3.15 -4.24 3.32
N LEU A 117 -2.19 -4.44 4.24
CA LEU A 117 -1.85 -5.77 4.73
C LEU A 117 -3.03 -6.45 5.44
N LEU A 118 -3.79 -5.70 6.25
CA LEU A 118 -4.98 -6.23 6.91
C LEU A 118 -6.01 -6.68 5.88
N ALA A 119 -6.28 -5.89 4.85
CA ALA A 119 -7.22 -6.24 3.78
C ALA A 119 -6.75 -7.47 2.99
N CYS A 120 -5.47 -7.54 2.63
CA CYS A 120 -4.93 -8.64 1.82
C CYS A 120 -4.76 -9.96 2.59
N CYS A 121 -4.44 -9.90 3.89
CA CYS A 121 -3.96 -11.05 4.65
C CYS A 121 -4.96 -11.60 5.69
N SER A 122 -6.05 -10.87 6.02
CA SER A 122 -6.99 -11.28 7.07
C SER A 122 -8.27 -11.95 6.56
N ARG A 123 -8.51 -11.97 5.26
CA ARG A 123 -9.75 -12.55 4.71
C ARG A 123 -9.66 -14.06 4.54
N ALA A 124 -10.61 -14.73 5.19
CA ALA A 124 -10.79 -16.18 5.07
C ALA A 124 -11.68 -16.61 3.88
N GLN A 125 -12.42 -15.72 3.23
CA GLN A 125 -13.40 -16.06 2.18
C GLN A 125 -13.27 -15.13 0.96
N ASN A 126 -12.90 -15.73 -0.17
CA ASN A 126 -12.93 -15.15 -1.52
C ASN A 126 -12.30 -13.74 -1.65
N PRO A 127 -11.01 -13.54 -1.30
CA PRO A 127 -10.37 -12.27 -1.47
C PRO A 127 -10.19 -11.96 -2.97
N PRO A 128 -10.15 -10.67 -3.36
CA PRO A 128 -9.69 -10.29 -4.69
C PRO A 128 -8.33 -10.94 -5.00
N PRO A 129 -8.03 -11.31 -6.25
CA PRO A 129 -6.78 -11.96 -6.60
C PRO A 129 -5.59 -11.01 -6.41
N VAL A 130 -4.88 -11.14 -5.29
CA VAL A 130 -3.66 -10.35 -4.99
C VAL A 130 -2.43 -11.15 -5.36
N LYS A 131 -1.55 -10.53 -6.16
CA LYS A 131 -0.26 -11.10 -6.57
C LYS A 131 0.85 -10.80 -5.57
N ALA A 132 0.84 -9.58 -5.01
CA ALA A 132 1.86 -9.13 -4.06
C ALA A 132 1.34 -7.99 -3.18
N ALA A 133 1.82 -7.92 -1.93
CA ALA A 133 1.57 -6.84 -0.99
C ALA A 133 2.86 -6.08 -0.66
N ILE A 134 2.78 -4.74 -0.58
CA ILE A 134 3.92 -3.85 -0.36
C ILE A 134 3.61 -2.92 0.79
N ALA A 135 4.42 -2.98 1.84
CA ALA A 135 4.33 -2.12 3.00
C ALA A 135 5.54 -1.17 3.05
N LEU A 136 5.28 0.11 2.78
CA LEU A 136 6.26 1.19 2.88
C LEU A 136 6.12 1.83 4.26
N GLY A 137 7.19 1.92 5.06
CA GLY A 137 7.16 2.50 6.40
C GLY A 137 6.06 1.89 7.27
N LEU A 138 6.02 0.55 7.39
CA LEU A 138 5.00 -0.13 8.20
C LEU A 138 5.17 0.25 9.68
N PRO A 139 4.22 0.98 10.32
CA PRO A 139 4.40 1.44 11.68
C PRO A 139 4.27 0.27 12.66
N THR A 140 5.14 0.23 13.67
CA THR A 140 5.00 -0.64 14.86
C THR A 140 4.29 0.10 15.97
N GLU A 141 4.56 1.41 16.09
CA GLU A 141 3.94 2.30 17.05
C GLU A 141 3.77 3.70 16.47
N ALA A 142 2.59 4.30 16.56
CA ALA A 142 2.32 5.66 16.10
C ALA A 142 1.15 6.26 16.87
N GLU A 143 1.23 7.54 17.22
CA GLU A 143 0.16 8.32 17.87
C GLU A 143 -0.42 7.62 19.14
N GLY A 144 0.44 7.02 19.96
CA GLY A 144 0.03 6.27 21.16
C GLY A 144 -0.65 4.93 20.88
N ARG A 145 -0.64 4.48 19.63
CA ARG A 145 -1.19 3.20 19.21
C ARG A 145 -0.08 2.22 18.89
N THR A 146 -0.14 1.02 19.48
CA THR A 146 0.68 -0.13 19.09
C THR A 146 -0.05 -0.93 18.02
N TYR A 147 0.60 -1.18 16.91
CA TYR A 147 0.06 -2.00 15.81
C TYR A 147 0.38 -3.48 16.06
N LYS A 148 -0.60 -4.35 15.76
CA LYS A 148 -0.45 -5.81 15.93
C LYS A 148 -0.69 -6.51 14.61
N TYR A 149 0.30 -7.27 14.16
CA TYR A 149 0.33 -7.90 12.84
C TYR A 149 0.26 -9.44 12.90
N ARG A 150 -0.39 -10.00 13.95
CA ARG A 150 -0.49 -11.47 14.13
C ARG A 150 -1.07 -12.21 12.93
N PHE A 151 -1.94 -11.54 12.15
CA PHE A 151 -2.52 -12.10 10.95
C PHE A 151 -1.49 -12.39 9.84
N LEU A 152 -0.31 -11.79 9.89
CA LEU A 152 0.76 -12.04 8.91
C LEU A 152 1.34 -13.44 9.02
N SER A 153 1.23 -14.12 10.16
CA SER A 153 1.71 -15.51 10.32
C SER A 153 0.97 -16.53 9.47
N GLY A 154 -0.24 -16.20 8.99
CA GLY A 154 -1.01 -17.02 8.06
C GLY A 154 -1.04 -16.52 6.62
N CYS A 155 -0.38 -15.41 6.34
CA CYS A 155 -0.43 -14.76 5.03
C CYS A 155 0.67 -15.27 4.10
N THR A 156 0.32 -16.08 3.13
CA THR A 156 1.27 -16.68 2.15
C THR A 156 1.47 -15.85 0.88
N LEU A 157 0.90 -14.63 0.82
CA LEU A 157 1.16 -13.70 -0.27
C LEU A 157 2.63 -13.24 -0.25
N PRO A 158 3.29 -13.06 -1.40
CA PRO A 158 4.57 -12.36 -1.49
C PRO A 158 4.46 -10.97 -0.89
N LYS A 159 5.31 -10.66 0.10
CA LYS A 159 5.29 -9.40 0.85
C LYS A 159 6.64 -8.71 0.85
N LEU A 160 6.63 -7.41 0.48
CA LEU A 160 7.74 -6.50 0.71
C LEU A 160 7.44 -5.60 1.90
N PHE A 161 8.41 -5.51 2.80
CA PHE A 161 8.48 -4.48 3.84
C PHE A 161 9.68 -3.58 3.52
N LEU A 162 9.42 -2.31 3.22
CA LEU A 162 10.45 -1.34 2.86
C LEU A 162 10.37 -0.15 3.80
N SER A 163 11.41 0.12 4.56
CA SER A 163 11.45 1.20 5.56
C SER A 163 12.79 1.91 5.57
N GLY A 164 12.85 3.09 6.16
CA GLY A 164 14.10 3.70 6.56
C GLY A 164 14.68 3.03 7.81
N ASP A 165 15.99 2.98 7.95
CA ASP A 165 16.62 2.47 9.18
C ASP A 165 16.59 3.49 10.33
N HIS A 166 16.25 4.76 10.04
CA HIS A 166 15.97 5.82 11.00
C HIS A 166 14.46 6.14 11.11
N ASP A 167 13.58 5.18 10.75
CA ASP A 167 12.13 5.34 10.87
C ASP A 167 11.70 5.35 12.34
N GLU A 168 11.21 6.47 12.82
CA GLU A 168 10.79 6.70 14.22
C GLU A 168 9.49 5.97 14.60
N TYR A 169 8.63 5.67 13.60
CA TYR A 169 7.36 4.93 13.80
C TYR A 169 7.53 3.41 13.69
N ALA A 170 8.67 2.97 13.19
CA ALA A 170 9.03 1.57 13.01
C ALA A 170 10.52 1.32 13.27
N PRO A 171 10.99 1.47 14.54
CA PRO A 171 12.38 1.16 14.86
C PRO A 171 12.77 -0.20 14.31
N SER A 172 13.93 -0.27 13.64
CA SER A 172 14.33 -1.44 12.82
C SER A 172 14.25 -2.77 13.58
N ALA A 173 14.58 -2.78 14.89
CA ALA A 173 14.49 -3.98 15.71
C ALA A 173 13.04 -4.45 15.90
N GLN A 174 12.11 -3.52 16.21
CA GLN A 174 10.69 -3.86 16.36
C GLN A 174 10.07 -4.29 15.03
N LEU A 175 10.44 -3.63 13.94
CA LEU A 175 9.98 -4.00 12.60
C LEU A 175 10.47 -5.41 12.22
N ALA A 176 11.73 -5.74 12.53
CA ALA A 176 12.28 -7.07 12.30
C ALA A 176 11.51 -8.16 13.06
N GLU A 177 11.17 -7.94 14.34
CA GLU A 177 10.34 -8.88 15.13
C GLU A 177 8.97 -9.14 14.50
N VAL A 178 8.31 -8.08 14.00
CA VAL A 178 7.03 -8.20 13.29
C VAL A 178 7.19 -9.05 12.05
N ILE A 179 8.24 -8.79 11.26
CA ILE A 179 8.47 -9.47 9.98
C ILE A 179 8.91 -10.91 10.21
N ASP A 180 9.72 -11.19 11.21
CA ASP A 180 10.15 -12.55 11.55
C ASP A 180 8.95 -13.47 11.85
N SER A 181 7.91 -12.90 12.47
CA SER A 181 6.66 -13.62 12.75
C SER A 181 5.74 -13.84 11.54
N ALA A 182 5.98 -13.14 10.43
CA ALA A 182 5.17 -13.26 9.22
C ALA A 182 5.52 -14.53 8.43
N ALA A 183 4.52 -15.15 7.78
CA ALA A 183 4.75 -16.28 6.89
C ALA A 183 5.53 -15.88 5.63
N GLU A 184 6.27 -16.83 5.07
CA GLU A 184 6.91 -16.67 3.75
C GLU A 184 5.87 -16.66 2.61
N PRO A 185 6.18 -16.10 1.41
CA PRO A 185 7.40 -15.36 1.11
C PRO A 185 7.33 -13.91 1.61
N LYS A 186 8.44 -13.43 2.15
CA LYS A 186 8.58 -12.08 2.70
C LYS A 186 9.99 -11.54 2.47
N ARG A 187 10.12 -10.21 2.35
CA ARG A 187 11.42 -9.54 2.30
C ARG A 187 11.38 -8.23 3.07
N LEU A 188 12.38 -7.98 3.92
CA LEU A 188 12.66 -6.69 4.51
C LEU A 188 13.78 -6.00 3.75
N LEU A 189 13.56 -4.76 3.33
CA LEU A 189 14.58 -3.86 2.80
C LEU A 189 14.61 -2.59 3.65
N LEU A 190 15.78 -2.25 4.16
CA LEU A 190 16.02 -1.00 4.89
C LEU A 190 16.83 -0.05 4.01
N ILE A 191 16.38 1.20 3.90
CA ILE A 191 17.12 2.27 3.22
C ILE A 191 17.99 2.97 4.25
N PRO A 192 19.34 2.90 4.11
CA PRO A 192 20.25 3.49 5.09
C PRO A 192 20.07 5.01 5.21
N GLY A 193 19.95 5.50 6.46
CA GLY A 193 19.80 6.91 6.79
C GLY A 193 18.44 7.52 6.43
N ALA A 194 17.48 6.74 5.94
CA ALA A 194 16.15 7.25 5.62
C ALA A 194 15.27 7.32 6.86
N ASP A 195 14.51 8.40 6.99
CA ASP A 195 13.42 8.57 7.94
C ASP A 195 12.13 7.89 7.46
N HIS A 196 11.05 7.99 8.23
CA HIS A 196 9.73 7.45 7.88
C HIS A 196 9.21 7.89 6.51
N PHE A 197 9.47 9.13 6.11
CA PHE A 197 8.99 9.73 4.87
C PHE A 197 9.96 9.59 3.70
N PHE A 198 11.08 8.88 3.90
CA PHE A 198 12.17 8.75 2.92
C PHE A 198 12.67 10.14 2.46
N THR A 199 12.78 11.09 3.37
CA THR A 199 13.18 12.47 3.06
C THR A 199 14.57 12.49 2.43
N GLY A 200 14.67 13.08 1.22
CA GLY A 200 15.91 13.09 0.44
C GLY A 200 16.29 11.72 -0.18
N GLN A 201 15.52 10.65 0.07
CA GLN A 201 15.84 9.29 -0.36
C GLN A 201 14.69 8.59 -1.12
N LEU A 202 13.74 9.36 -1.65
CA LEU A 202 12.63 8.82 -2.44
C LEU A 202 13.08 8.05 -3.68
N GLU A 203 14.21 8.44 -4.28
CA GLU A 203 14.80 7.71 -5.41
C GLU A 203 15.33 6.33 -4.98
N ALA A 204 16.03 6.24 -3.84
CA ALA A 204 16.49 4.96 -3.28
C ALA A 204 15.31 4.03 -2.98
N MET A 205 14.23 4.56 -2.40
CA MET A 205 12.96 3.86 -2.17
C MET A 205 12.38 3.33 -3.49
N GLN A 206 12.33 4.16 -4.54
CA GLN A 206 11.82 3.74 -5.86
C GLN A 206 12.69 2.62 -6.47
N GLN A 207 14.01 2.71 -6.37
CA GLN A 207 14.92 1.69 -6.89
C GLN A 207 14.77 0.35 -6.16
N ALA A 208 14.67 0.38 -4.83
CA ALA A 208 14.45 -0.81 -4.01
C ALA A 208 13.11 -1.49 -4.34
N LEU A 209 12.04 -0.67 -4.44
CA LEU A 209 10.71 -1.14 -4.83
C LEU A 209 10.71 -1.76 -6.22
N ARG A 210 11.30 -1.08 -7.21
CA ARG A 210 11.45 -1.57 -8.59
C ARG A 210 12.21 -2.90 -8.66
N GLY A 211 13.32 -3.02 -7.93
CA GLY A 211 14.13 -4.23 -7.90
C GLY A 211 13.32 -5.43 -7.44
N TRP A 212 12.61 -5.29 -6.32
CA TRP A 212 11.77 -6.35 -5.79
C TRP A 212 10.60 -6.71 -6.70
N LEU A 213 9.91 -5.70 -7.28
CA LEU A 213 8.80 -5.95 -8.21
C LEU A 213 9.24 -6.73 -9.44
N LYS A 214 10.42 -6.47 -9.99
CA LYS A 214 10.97 -7.25 -11.10
C LYS A 214 11.16 -8.71 -10.76
N GLU A 215 11.64 -9.01 -9.55
CA GLU A 215 11.82 -10.39 -9.09
C GLU A 215 10.50 -11.13 -8.87
N GLN A 216 9.41 -10.41 -8.51
CA GLN A 216 8.14 -11.01 -8.18
C GLN A 216 7.14 -11.07 -9.33
N LEU A 217 7.24 -10.18 -10.31
CA LEU A 217 6.24 -10.00 -11.37
C LEU A 217 6.73 -10.44 -12.76
N GLN A 218 8.03 -10.66 -12.92
CA GLN A 218 8.66 -11.19 -14.14
C GLN A 218 9.09 -12.65 -13.93
#